data_a3a58e245f6f826c4896403e98299377
#
_entry.id   a3a58e245f6f826c4896403e98299377
#
_cell.length_a   1.000
_cell.length_b   1.000
_cell.length_c   1.000
_cell.angle_alpha   90.00
_cell.angle_beta   90.00
_cell.angle_gamma   90.00
#
_symmetry.space_group_name_H-M   'P 1'
#
loop_
_entity.id
_entity.type
_entity.pdbx_description
1 polymer ?
#
loop_
_entity_poly.entity_id
_entity_poly.type
_entity_poly.pdbx_seq_one_letter_code
_entity_poly.pdbx_strand_id
1 'polypeptide(L)'
;MNELIDRLIDLAFAEDIGDGDHTTLSCIPATAMGKSKLLIKEAGVLAGIEIAKEIFHRFDPTMKVEVFINDGAEVKPGDVAMIVEGKIQSLLQTERLMLNVMQRMSGIATMTRKYVKQLEGTKTRVLDTRKTTPGLRMLEKAAV
;
A
#
# COMPACT_ATOMS: atom_id res chain seq x y z
N MET A 1 7.07 -4.56 -13.15
CA MET A 1 5.79 -4.93 -12.51
C MET A 1 4.77 -5.29 -13.60
N ASN A 2 3.53 -5.71 -13.27
CA ASN A 2 2.52 -6.07 -14.25
C ASN A 2 1.88 -4.80 -14.85
N GLU A 3 1.72 -4.75 -16.20
CA GLU A 3 1.16 -3.59 -16.92
C GLU A 3 -0.21 -3.12 -16.37
N LEU A 4 -1.03 -4.04 -15.84
CA LEU A 4 -2.31 -3.67 -15.23
C LEU A 4 -2.14 -2.91 -13.90
N ILE A 5 -1.11 -3.24 -13.12
CA ILE A 5 -0.79 -2.51 -11.89
C ILE A 5 -0.26 -1.12 -12.24
N ASP A 6 0.59 -1.04 -13.26
CA ASP A 6 1.14 0.24 -13.71
C ASP A 6 0.03 1.20 -14.14
N ARG A 7 -0.91 0.72 -14.96
CA ARG A 7 -2.10 1.49 -15.38
C ARG A 7 -3.01 1.88 -14.21
N LEU A 8 -3.17 0.98 -13.23
CA LEU A 8 -3.95 1.26 -12.02
C LEU A 8 -3.34 2.41 -11.23
N ILE A 9 -2.02 2.40 -11.02
CA ILE A 9 -1.30 3.46 -10.29
C ILE A 9 -1.42 4.79 -11.04
N ASP A 10 -1.23 4.79 -12.37
CA ASP A 10 -1.37 6.00 -13.18
C ASP A 10 -2.78 6.59 -13.11
N LEU A 11 -3.81 5.73 -13.22
CA LEU A 11 -5.20 6.17 -13.11
C LEU A 11 -5.50 6.71 -11.71
N ALA A 12 -5.01 6.06 -10.67
CA ALA A 12 -5.22 6.49 -9.30
C ALA A 12 -4.54 7.83 -8.98
N PHE A 13 -3.35 8.08 -9.52
CA PHE A 13 -2.72 9.39 -9.42
C PHE A 13 -3.50 10.46 -10.19
N ALA A 14 -3.98 10.14 -11.39
CA ALA A 14 -4.81 11.07 -12.16
C ALA A 14 -6.12 11.40 -11.43
N GLU A 15 -6.71 10.45 -10.72
CA GLU A 15 -7.93 10.65 -9.91
C GLU A 15 -7.65 11.49 -8.65
N ASP A 16 -6.57 11.17 -7.90
CA ASP A 16 -6.31 11.77 -6.59
C ASP A 16 -5.66 13.16 -6.70
N ILE A 17 -4.79 13.37 -7.68
CA ILE A 17 -4.02 14.61 -7.84
C ILE A 17 -4.65 15.54 -8.87
N GLY A 18 -5.23 14.97 -9.95
CA GLY A 18 -5.83 15.76 -11.04
C GLY A 18 -4.83 16.73 -11.67
N ASP A 19 -5.16 18.00 -11.65
CA ASP A 19 -4.33 19.11 -12.13
C ASP A 19 -3.31 19.63 -11.10
N GLY A 20 -3.27 19.04 -9.91
CA GLY A 20 -2.28 19.30 -8.86
C GLY A 20 -2.84 19.28 -7.44
N ASP A 21 -2.04 18.83 -6.49
CA ASP A 21 -2.32 18.99 -5.06
C ASP A 21 -1.96 20.43 -4.63
N HIS A 22 -2.89 21.36 -4.90
CA HIS A 22 -2.69 22.79 -4.70
C HIS A 22 -2.34 23.15 -3.25
N THR A 23 -2.90 22.44 -2.27
CA THR A 23 -2.59 22.64 -0.86
C THR A 23 -1.12 22.32 -0.56
N THR A 24 -0.68 21.13 -0.95
CA THR A 24 0.73 20.72 -0.76
C THR A 24 1.68 21.65 -1.51
N LEU A 25 1.39 21.94 -2.78
CA LEU A 25 2.27 22.76 -3.61
C LEU A 25 2.37 24.21 -3.14
N SER A 26 1.31 24.78 -2.55
CA SER A 26 1.32 26.15 -2.04
C SER A 26 1.91 26.30 -0.65
N CYS A 27 1.79 25.25 0.21
CA CYS A 27 2.23 25.34 1.60
C CYS A 27 3.64 24.81 1.84
N ILE A 28 4.14 23.92 0.99
CA ILE A 28 5.42 23.23 1.20
C ILE A 28 6.43 23.66 0.14
N PRO A 29 7.62 24.15 0.51
CA PRO A 29 8.68 24.44 -0.45
C PRO A 29 9.10 23.20 -1.24
N ALA A 30 9.31 23.33 -2.56
CA ALA A 30 9.68 22.23 -3.44
C ALA A 30 11.01 21.54 -3.06
N THR A 31 11.87 22.24 -2.30
CA THR A 31 13.17 21.74 -1.82
C THR A 31 13.12 21.11 -0.44
N ALA A 32 11.95 21.19 0.24
CA ALA A 32 11.83 20.65 1.60
C ALA A 32 11.90 19.11 1.59
N MET A 33 12.81 18.58 2.41
CA MET A 33 13.03 17.15 2.57
C MET A 33 12.48 16.68 3.92
N GLY A 34 12.00 15.43 3.96
CA GLY A 34 11.47 14.86 5.20
C GLY A 34 11.44 13.34 5.19
N LYS A 35 10.93 12.81 6.29
CA LYS A 35 10.71 11.36 6.49
C LYS A 35 9.31 11.11 7.00
N SER A 36 8.67 10.06 6.49
CA SER A 36 7.41 9.54 7.01
C SER A 36 7.58 8.09 7.47
N LYS A 37 6.73 7.68 8.42
CA LYS A 37 6.69 6.31 8.95
C LYS A 37 5.33 5.71 8.68
N LEU A 38 5.30 4.49 8.14
CA LEU A 38 4.07 3.70 8.12
C LEU A 38 3.91 3.02 9.47
N LEU A 39 3.02 3.60 10.29
CA LEU A 39 2.71 3.13 11.63
C LEU A 39 1.45 2.26 11.63
N ILE A 40 1.57 1.05 12.16
CA ILE A 40 0.45 0.12 12.30
C ILE A 40 -0.46 0.58 13.44
N LYS A 41 -1.77 0.67 13.16
CA LYS A 41 -2.79 1.11 14.12
C LYS A 41 -3.64 -0.04 14.66
N GLU A 42 -3.77 -1.14 13.92
CA GLU A 42 -4.57 -2.31 14.27
C GLU A 42 -3.77 -3.60 14.05
N ALA A 43 -4.08 -4.63 14.85
CA ALA A 43 -3.50 -5.96 14.66
C ALA A 43 -4.07 -6.63 13.41
N GLY A 44 -3.21 -7.31 12.66
CA GLY A 44 -3.62 -8.00 11.43
C GLY A 44 -2.45 -8.60 10.68
N VAL A 45 -2.65 -8.80 9.38
CA VAL A 45 -1.62 -9.24 8.44
C VAL A 45 -1.33 -8.09 7.48
N LEU A 46 -0.06 -7.72 7.39
CA LEU A 46 0.39 -6.66 6.48
C LEU A 46 0.41 -7.18 5.04
N ALA A 47 -0.10 -6.37 4.10
CA ALA A 47 0.00 -6.65 2.67
C ALA A 47 0.03 -5.36 1.85
N GLY A 48 0.81 -5.37 0.77
CA GLY A 48 0.92 -4.26 -0.18
C GLY A 48 2.24 -3.49 -0.11
N ILE A 49 3.24 -3.96 0.61
CA ILE A 49 4.57 -3.31 0.70
C ILE A 49 5.22 -3.17 -0.69
N GLU A 50 5.19 -4.21 -1.52
CA GLU A 50 5.79 -4.14 -2.86
C GLU A 50 5.03 -3.16 -3.77
N ILE A 51 3.72 -3.06 -3.63
CA ILE A 51 2.92 -2.07 -4.37
C ILE A 51 3.20 -0.65 -3.86
N ALA A 52 3.35 -0.46 -2.55
CA ALA A 52 3.71 0.83 -1.96
C ALA A 52 5.08 1.33 -2.48
N LYS A 53 6.08 0.46 -2.56
CA LYS A 53 7.39 0.79 -3.15
C LYS A 53 7.25 1.27 -4.60
N GLU A 54 6.42 0.58 -5.39
CA GLU A 54 6.17 0.96 -6.77
C GLU A 54 5.45 2.30 -6.88
N ILE A 55 4.45 2.56 -6.04
CA ILE A 55 3.74 3.85 -5.97
C ILE A 55 4.73 4.98 -5.74
N PHE A 56 5.62 4.85 -4.75
CA PHE A 56 6.64 5.86 -4.45
C PHE A 56 7.61 6.04 -5.61
N HIS A 57 8.18 4.94 -6.12
CA HIS A 57 9.16 4.99 -7.20
C HIS A 57 8.59 5.61 -8.48
N ARG A 58 7.34 5.29 -8.82
CA ARG A 58 6.68 5.78 -10.02
C ARG A 58 6.36 7.26 -9.94
N PHE A 59 6.06 7.77 -8.75
CA PHE A 59 5.79 9.19 -8.51
C PHE A 59 7.08 10.01 -8.47
N ASP A 60 8.03 9.58 -7.68
CA ASP A 60 9.34 10.23 -7.50
C ASP A 60 10.42 9.18 -7.25
N PRO A 61 11.19 8.80 -8.28
CA PRO A 61 12.22 7.76 -8.16
C PRO A 61 13.39 8.13 -7.22
N THR A 62 13.44 9.38 -6.73
CA THR A 62 14.45 9.81 -5.75
C THR A 62 14.09 9.45 -4.31
N MET A 63 12.84 9.03 -4.05
CA MET A 63 12.39 8.62 -2.73
C MET A 63 13.09 7.33 -2.30
N LYS A 64 13.51 7.28 -1.04
CA LYS A 64 14.16 6.11 -0.43
C LYS A 64 13.18 5.41 0.50
N VAL A 65 12.95 4.13 0.27
CA VAL A 65 12.05 3.30 1.06
C VAL A 65 12.87 2.26 1.83
N GLU A 66 12.78 2.30 3.16
CA GLU A 66 13.37 1.31 4.05
C GLU A 66 12.24 0.47 4.67
N VAL A 67 12.24 -0.84 4.39
CA VAL A 67 11.19 -1.79 4.82
C VAL A 67 11.68 -2.59 6.02
N PHE A 68 10.88 -2.64 7.09
CA PHE A 68 11.15 -3.42 8.31
C PHE A 68 10.25 -4.65 8.42
N ILE A 69 9.04 -4.60 7.86
CA ILE A 69 8.07 -5.69 7.91
C ILE A 69 7.58 -5.97 6.48
N ASN A 70 7.67 -7.22 6.06
CA ASN A 70 7.28 -7.65 4.72
C ASN A 70 5.81 -8.12 4.67
N ASP A 71 5.29 -8.25 3.45
CA ASP A 71 3.95 -8.78 3.19
C ASP A 71 3.79 -10.19 3.80
N GLY A 72 2.59 -10.47 4.33
CA GLY A 72 2.23 -11.71 4.99
C GLY A 72 2.60 -11.80 6.47
N ALA A 73 3.34 -10.84 7.01
CA ALA A 73 3.69 -10.81 8.44
C ALA A 73 2.50 -10.38 9.30
N GLU A 74 2.36 -11.02 10.47
CA GLU A 74 1.44 -10.55 11.52
C GLU A 74 2.00 -9.28 12.17
N VAL A 75 1.15 -8.27 12.33
CA VAL A 75 1.49 -6.96 12.87
C VAL A 75 0.56 -6.55 14.00
N LYS A 76 1.02 -5.65 14.86
CA LYS A 76 0.29 -5.12 16.00
C LYS A 76 0.40 -3.59 16.07
N PRO A 77 -0.51 -2.93 16.81
CA PRO A 77 -0.42 -1.49 17.04
C PRO A 77 0.95 -1.06 17.57
N GLY A 78 1.50 0.00 16.97
CA GLY A 78 2.81 0.55 17.32
C GLY A 78 3.98 0.03 16.46
N ASP A 79 3.80 -1.05 15.70
CA ASP A 79 4.82 -1.52 14.76
C ASP A 79 5.05 -0.47 13.67
N VAL A 80 6.29 -0.31 13.23
CA VAL A 80 6.68 0.51 12.07
C VAL A 80 7.00 -0.42 10.92
N ALA A 81 6.19 -0.39 9.86
CA ALA A 81 6.36 -1.30 8.72
C ALA A 81 7.43 -0.81 7.74
N MET A 82 7.50 0.49 7.51
CA MET A 82 8.52 1.11 6.65
C MET A 82 8.74 2.58 7.00
N ILE A 83 9.88 3.10 6.57
CA ILE A 83 10.21 4.53 6.56
C ILE A 83 10.43 4.95 5.13
N VAL A 84 9.90 6.12 4.75
CA VAL A 84 10.10 6.72 3.44
C VAL A 84 10.73 8.09 3.62
N GLU A 85 11.82 8.35 2.92
CA GLU A 85 12.55 9.61 2.91
C GLU A 85 12.53 10.22 1.51
N GLY A 86 12.26 11.52 1.42
CA GLY A 86 12.23 12.22 0.14
C GLY A 86 11.72 13.64 0.27
N LYS A 87 11.33 14.25 -0.85
CA LYS A 87 10.68 15.55 -0.86
C LYS A 87 9.36 15.47 -0.11
N ILE A 88 9.09 16.43 0.77
CA ILE A 88 7.83 16.45 1.53
C ILE A 88 6.62 16.53 0.60
N GLN A 89 6.72 17.28 -0.51
CA GLN A 89 5.64 17.32 -1.51
C GLN A 89 5.36 15.93 -2.10
N SER A 90 6.39 15.15 -2.43
CA SER A 90 6.23 13.78 -2.95
C SER A 90 5.63 12.84 -1.91
N LEU A 91 6.08 12.94 -0.64
CA LEU A 91 5.53 12.15 0.47
C LEU A 91 4.03 12.39 0.65
N LEU A 92 3.59 13.65 0.69
CA LEU A 92 2.18 14.02 0.90
C LEU A 92 1.28 13.61 -0.28
N GLN A 93 1.76 13.76 -1.51
CA GLN A 93 0.98 13.44 -2.71
C GLN A 93 0.83 11.93 -2.96
N THR A 94 1.73 11.11 -2.42
CA THR A 94 1.67 9.64 -2.55
C THR A 94 0.96 8.97 -1.38
N GLU A 95 0.81 9.64 -0.25
CA GLU A 95 0.31 9.05 1.01
C GLU A 95 -1.07 8.42 0.86
N ARG A 96 -2.05 9.14 0.28
CA ARG A 96 -3.43 8.65 0.17
C ARG A 96 -3.53 7.38 -0.65
N LEU A 97 -2.91 7.37 -1.83
CA LEU A 97 -2.93 6.19 -2.71
C LEU A 97 -2.27 4.99 -2.03
N MET A 98 -1.10 5.19 -1.45
CA MET A 98 -0.37 4.14 -0.74
C MET A 98 -1.20 3.57 0.41
N LEU A 99 -1.77 4.43 1.27
CA LEU A 99 -2.59 3.99 2.40
C LEU A 99 -3.85 3.26 1.95
N ASN A 100 -4.56 3.76 0.93
CA ASN A 100 -5.77 3.12 0.41
C ASN A 100 -5.49 1.71 -0.12
N VAL A 101 -4.40 1.53 -0.86
CA VAL A 101 -3.98 0.23 -1.38
C VAL A 101 -3.60 -0.71 -0.24
N MET A 102 -2.72 -0.28 0.66
CA MET A 102 -2.23 -1.12 1.75
C MET A 102 -3.33 -1.50 2.75
N GLN A 103 -4.21 -0.57 3.11
CA GLN A 103 -5.35 -0.86 3.99
C GLN A 103 -6.28 -1.90 3.39
N ARG A 104 -6.61 -1.78 2.10
CA ARG A 104 -7.43 -2.76 1.41
C ARG A 104 -6.77 -4.14 1.37
N MET A 105 -5.52 -4.21 0.93
CA MET A 105 -4.78 -5.47 0.83
C MET A 105 -4.60 -6.11 2.21
N SER A 106 -4.21 -5.35 3.22
CA SER A 106 -4.02 -5.86 4.60
C SER A 106 -5.34 -6.32 5.22
N GLY A 107 -6.46 -5.65 4.93
CA GLY A 107 -7.79 -6.10 5.35
C GLY A 107 -8.17 -7.46 4.76
N ILE A 108 -7.91 -7.67 3.46
CA ILE A 108 -8.13 -8.96 2.78
C ILE A 108 -7.22 -10.04 3.36
N ALA A 109 -5.91 -9.77 3.48
CA ALA A 109 -4.94 -10.71 4.04
C ALA A 109 -5.29 -11.11 5.48
N THR A 110 -5.71 -10.15 6.30
CA THR A 110 -6.13 -10.40 7.68
C THR A 110 -7.37 -11.30 7.74
N MET A 111 -8.36 -11.05 6.89
CA MET A 111 -9.56 -11.88 6.82
C MET A 111 -9.22 -13.29 6.30
N THR A 112 -8.41 -13.40 5.25
CA THR A 112 -7.93 -14.67 4.71
C THR A 112 -7.23 -15.49 5.79
N ARG A 113 -6.34 -14.89 6.57
CA ARG A 113 -5.64 -15.55 7.69
C ARG A 113 -6.61 -16.09 8.73
N LYS A 114 -7.70 -15.35 9.04
CA LYS A 114 -8.75 -15.84 9.97
C LYS A 114 -9.42 -17.10 9.45
N TYR A 115 -9.76 -17.17 8.15
CA TYR A 115 -10.33 -18.38 7.55
C TYR A 115 -9.33 -19.53 7.51
N VAL A 116 -8.09 -19.27 7.13
CA VAL A 116 -7.03 -20.29 7.09
C VAL A 116 -6.83 -20.94 8.48
N LYS A 117 -6.79 -20.13 9.55
CA LYS A 117 -6.69 -20.63 10.93
C LYS A 117 -7.82 -21.56 11.33
N GLN A 118 -9.05 -21.35 10.80
CA GLN A 118 -10.19 -22.26 11.08
C GLN A 118 -10.08 -23.61 10.35
N LEU A 119 -9.25 -23.69 9.32
CA LEU A 119 -9.06 -24.89 8.52
C LEU A 119 -7.82 -25.70 8.93
N GLU A 120 -7.08 -25.26 9.94
CA GLU A 120 -5.92 -25.99 10.47
C GLU A 120 -6.31 -27.42 10.91
N GLY A 121 -5.49 -28.39 10.54
CA GLY A 121 -5.76 -29.81 10.79
C GLY A 121 -6.68 -30.47 9.75
N THR A 122 -7.19 -29.74 8.79
CA THR A 122 -7.98 -30.29 7.67
C THR A 122 -7.18 -30.32 6.37
N LYS A 123 -7.72 -30.96 5.31
CA LYS A 123 -7.16 -30.91 3.95
C LYS A 123 -7.74 -29.77 3.11
N THR A 124 -8.66 -29.00 3.68
CA THR A 124 -9.35 -27.89 3.01
C THR A 124 -8.40 -26.68 2.86
N ARG A 125 -8.48 -25.98 1.73
CA ARG A 125 -7.71 -24.77 1.44
C ARG A 125 -8.64 -23.63 1.06
N VAL A 126 -8.30 -22.42 1.48
CA VAL A 126 -8.93 -21.19 0.99
C VAL A 126 -8.42 -20.94 -0.43
N LEU A 127 -9.35 -20.62 -1.34
CA LEU A 127 -9.02 -20.20 -2.71
C LEU A 127 -9.50 -18.77 -2.92
N ASP A 128 -8.78 -18.03 -3.73
CA ASP A 128 -9.21 -16.72 -4.20
C ASP A 128 -10.40 -16.82 -5.17
N THR A 129 -10.98 -15.70 -5.54
CA THR A 129 -12.14 -15.63 -6.43
C THR A 129 -11.93 -14.60 -7.55
N ARG A 130 -12.71 -14.74 -8.64
CA ARG A 130 -12.83 -13.72 -9.68
C ARG A 130 -13.88 -12.64 -9.37
N LYS A 131 -14.64 -12.79 -8.28
CA LYS A 131 -15.62 -11.81 -7.79
C LYS A 131 -14.90 -10.73 -6.99
N THR A 132 -14.12 -9.92 -7.69
CA THR A 132 -13.28 -8.86 -7.16
C THR A 132 -13.82 -7.50 -7.55
N THR A 133 -13.37 -6.44 -6.87
CA THR A 133 -13.65 -5.07 -7.29
C THR A 133 -13.07 -4.82 -8.70
N PRO A 134 -13.87 -4.28 -9.63
CA PRO A 134 -13.37 -3.94 -10.96
C PRO A 134 -12.10 -3.07 -10.88
N GLY A 135 -11.08 -3.43 -11.66
CA GLY A 135 -9.77 -2.76 -11.65
C GLY A 135 -8.80 -3.23 -10.57
N LEU A 136 -9.27 -3.77 -9.44
CA LEU A 136 -8.41 -4.11 -8.29
C LEU A 136 -8.05 -5.61 -8.19
N ARG A 137 -8.45 -6.44 -9.16
CA ARG A 137 -8.28 -7.91 -9.07
C ARG A 137 -6.86 -8.34 -8.76
N MET A 138 -5.87 -7.71 -9.37
CA MET A 138 -4.46 -8.10 -9.17
C MET A 138 -4.04 -7.90 -7.71
N LEU A 139 -4.44 -6.78 -7.12
CA LEU A 139 -4.13 -6.46 -5.72
C LEU A 139 -4.90 -7.38 -4.75
N GLU A 140 -6.19 -7.57 -4.99
CA GLU A 140 -7.05 -8.37 -4.11
C GLU A 140 -6.67 -9.85 -4.11
N LYS A 141 -6.28 -10.40 -5.27
CA LYS A 141 -5.79 -11.79 -5.36
C LYS A 141 -4.40 -11.95 -4.76
N ALA A 142 -3.53 -10.96 -4.88
CA ALA A 142 -2.21 -10.98 -4.26
C ALA A 142 -2.28 -10.91 -2.72
N ALA A 143 -3.36 -10.36 -2.18
CA ALA A 143 -3.59 -10.24 -0.74
C ALA A 143 -4.18 -11.51 -0.10
N VAL A 144 -4.71 -12.46 -0.88
CA VAL A 144 -5.19 -13.77 -0.41
C VAL A 144 -4.05 -14.76 -0.24
#